data_9a554ad1ec1ee1770bf56bc1adc4208b
#
_entry.id   9a554ad1ec1ee1770bf56bc1adc4208b
#
_cell.length_a   1.000
_cell.length_b   1.000
_cell.length_c   1.000
_cell.angle_alpha   90.00
_cell.angle_beta   90.00
_cell.angle_gamma   90.00
#
_symmetry.space_group_name_H-M   'P 1'
#
loop_
_entity.id
_entity.type
_entity.pdbx_description
1 polymer ?
#
loop_
_entity_poly.entity_id
_entity_poly.type
_entity_poly.pdbx_seq_one_letter_code
_entity_poly.pdbx_strand_id
1 'polypeptide(L)'
;SLIEIAKKTNRKIVLSGRSLDTAIGIARSKHYIKAEDNLFINERKAGGYQDKELLILSTGSQGERYAALNRISLNEHHFIKIKKGDLIIMSSSEIPENISKIEKMTDRLIALGADLMKNSSELQIHSTGHGYQEDMKMMYDMIKPKYVMPIHGPLTFRYFNKQNFVGWGMRP
;
A
#
# COMPACT_ATOMS: atom_id res chain seq x y z
N SER A 1 -11.38 -6.71 6.78
CA SER A 1 -10.45 -6.71 5.62
C SER A 1 -11.14 -6.19 4.37
N LEU A 2 -10.37 -5.80 3.33
CA LEU A 2 -10.94 -5.35 2.03
C LEU A 2 -11.81 -6.43 1.37
N ILE A 3 -11.44 -7.68 1.54
CA ILE A 3 -12.23 -8.82 1.04
C ILE A 3 -13.61 -8.88 1.70
N GLU A 4 -13.69 -8.67 3.00
CA GLU A 4 -14.98 -8.63 3.72
C GLU A 4 -15.82 -7.42 3.29
N ILE A 5 -15.18 -6.27 3.06
CA ILE A 5 -15.87 -5.10 2.52
C ILE A 5 -16.44 -5.40 1.15
N ALA A 6 -15.64 -5.96 0.24
CA ALA A 6 -16.10 -6.33 -1.09
C ALA A 6 -17.30 -7.30 -1.05
N LYS A 7 -17.23 -8.33 -0.18
CA LYS A 7 -18.35 -9.27 0.03
C LYS A 7 -19.61 -8.57 0.57
N LYS A 8 -19.46 -7.75 1.64
CA LYS A 8 -20.58 -7.03 2.26
C LYS A 8 -21.23 -6.02 1.35
N THR A 9 -20.47 -5.42 0.43
CA THR A 9 -20.96 -4.41 -0.52
C THR A 9 -21.28 -5.00 -1.90
N ASN A 10 -21.21 -6.33 -2.04
CA ASN A 10 -21.41 -7.05 -3.31
C ASN A 10 -20.55 -6.51 -4.46
N ARG A 11 -19.28 -6.22 -4.18
CA ARG A 11 -18.31 -5.71 -5.17
C ARG A 11 -17.35 -6.79 -5.62
N LYS A 12 -16.98 -6.76 -6.89
CA LYS A 12 -15.85 -7.52 -7.42
C LYS A 12 -14.53 -6.79 -7.16
N ILE A 13 -13.48 -7.54 -6.87
CA ILE A 13 -12.14 -6.99 -6.66
C ILE A 13 -11.36 -7.06 -7.97
N VAL A 14 -10.92 -5.90 -8.44
CA VAL A 14 -10.01 -5.76 -9.58
C VAL A 14 -8.61 -5.50 -9.06
N LEU A 15 -7.64 -6.28 -9.50
CA LEU A 15 -6.23 -6.06 -9.18
C LEU A 15 -5.55 -5.32 -10.34
N SER A 16 -5.00 -4.14 -10.06
CA SER A 16 -4.28 -3.34 -11.05
C SER A 16 -2.86 -3.07 -10.60
N GLY A 17 -1.94 -3.81 -11.18
CA GLY A 17 -0.52 -3.82 -10.87
C GLY A 17 0.04 -5.23 -10.70
N ARG A 18 1.11 -5.56 -11.43
CA ARG A 18 1.71 -6.92 -11.48
C ARG A 18 2.15 -7.45 -10.13
N SER A 19 2.79 -6.62 -9.31
CA SER A 19 3.27 -7.05 -7.98
C SER A 19 2.11 -7.40 -7.04
N LEU A 20 1.02 -6.66 -7.11
CA LEU A 20 -0.18 -6.91 -6.32
C LEU A 20 -0.88 -8.20 -6.76
N ASP A 21 -1.01 -8.40 -8.06
CA ASP A 21 -1.58 -9.63 -8.64
C ASP A 21 -0.78 -10.87 -8.20
N THR A 22 0.55 -10.80 -8.32
CA THR A 22 1.44 -11.88 -7.87
C THR A 22 1.31 -12.15 -6.37
N ALA A 23 1.34 -11.11 -5.53
CA ALA A 23 1.26 -11.26 -4.08
C ALA A 23 -0.08 -11.87 -3.64
N ILE A 24 -1.19 -11.38 -4.19
CA ILE A 24 -2.53 -11.93 -3.92
C ILE A 24 -2.64 -13.37 -4.43
N GLY A 25 -2.10 -13.68 -5.61
CA GLY A 25 -2.05 -15.04 -6.15
C GLY A 25 -1.32 -16.01 -5.21
N ILE A 26 -0.15 -15.64 -4.71
CA ILE A 26 0.61 -16.44 -3.73
C ILE A 26 -0.18 -16.59 -2.43
N ALA A 27 -0.73 -15.51 -1.88
CA ALA A 27 -1.48 -15.54 -0.64
C ALA A 27 -2.73 -16.44 -0.73
N ARG A 28 -3.38 -16.49 -1.89
CA ARG A 28 -4.50 -17.40 -2.16
C ARG A 28 -4.02 -18.85 -2.28
N SER A 29 -2.96 -19.11 -3.04
CA SER A 29 -2.41 -20.47 -3.21
C SER A 29 -1.92 -21.09 -1.88
N LYS A 30 -1.49 -20.24 -0.94
CA LYS A 30 -1.06 -20.64 0.41
C LYS A 30 -2.17 -20.56 1.45
N HIS A 31 -3.43 -20.34 1.04
CA HIS A 31 -4.61 -20.25 1.90
C HIS A 31 -4.57 -19.14 2.97
N TYR A 32 -3.69 -18.15 2.85
CA TYR A 32 -3.72 -16.93 3.68
C TYR A 32 -4.95 -16.06 3.37
N ILE A 33 -5.41 -16.08 2.12
CA ILE A 33 -6.64 -15.43 1.67
C ILE A 33 -7.68 -16.48 1.35
N LYS A 34 -8.77 -16.49 2.13
CA LYS A 34 -9.94 -17.34 1.93
C LYS A 34 -11.04 -16.54 1.22
N ALA A 35 -11.09 -16.63 -0.09
CA ALA A 35 -12.10 -15.97 -0.91
C ALA A 35 -12.44 -16.83 -2.12
N GLU A 36 -13.68 -16.71 -2.57
CA GLU A 36 -14.14 -17.37 -3.80
C GLU A 36 -13.40 -16.82 -5.02
N ASP A 37 -13.15 -17.69 -6.00
CA ASP A 37 -12.45 -17.32 -7.22
C ASP A 37 -13.17 -16.22 -8.00
N ASN A 38 -14.49 -16.25 -8.00
CA ASN A 38 -15.33 -15.29 -8.69
C ASN A 38 -15.34 -13.89 -8.05
N LEU A 39 -14.77 -13.72 -6.84
CA LEU A 39 -14.64 -12.41 -6.19
C LEU A 39 -13.60 -11.53 -6.90
N PHE A 40 -12.56 -12.16 -7.43
CA PHE A 40 -11.48 -11.47 -8.14
C PHE A 40 -11.73 -11.53 -9.65
N ILE A 41 -11.65 -10.38 -10.30
CA ILE A 41 -11.78 -10.31 -11.76
C ILE A 41 -10.54 -9.64 -12.38
N ASN A 42 -10.23 -10.05 -13.61
CA ASN A 42 -9.18 -9.38 -14.36
C ASN A 42 -9.60 -7.97 -14.76
N GLU A 43 -8.68 -7.01 -14.73
CA GLU A 43 -8.93 -5.61 -15.06
C GLU A 43 -9.55 -5.41 -16.46
N ARG A 44 -9.27 -6.32 -17.42
CA ARG A 44 -9.87 -6.30 -18.77
C ARG A 44 -11.39 -6.53 -18.74
N LYS A 45 -11.90 -7.18 -17.70
CA LYS A 45 -13.33 -7.46 -17.52
C LYS A 45 -14.07 -6.35 -16.75
N ALA A 46 -13.34 -5.36 -16.22
CA ALA A 46 -13.91 -4.29 -15.41
C ALA A 46 -15.03 -3.55 -16.15
N GLY A 47 -14.87 -3.28 -17.45
CA GLY A 47 -15.89 -2.62 -18.28
C GLY A 47 -17.22 -3.35 -18.43
N GLY A 48 -17.32 -4.61 -18.02
CA GLY A 48 -18.56 -5.38 -17.99
C GLY A 48 -19.38 -5.24 -16.71
N TYR A 49 -18.93 -4.43 -15.75
CA TYR A 49 -19.57 -4.19 -14.46
C TYR A 49 -19.93 -2.73 -14.29
N GLN A 50 -20.96 -2.44 -13.49
CA GLN A 50 -21.24 -1.08 -13.07
C GLN A 50 -20.17 -0.60 -12.08
N ASP A 51 -19.85 0.71 -12.07
CA ASP A 51 -18.79 1.27 -11.21
C ASP A 51 -18.99 0.94 -9.72
N LYS A 52 -20.23 1.00 -9.24
CA LYS A 52 -20.60 0.64 -7.86
C LYS A 52 -20.36 -0.83 -7.49
N GLU A 53 -20.19 -1.69 -8.48
CA GLU A 53 -19.92 -3.12 -8.30
C GLU A 53 -18.42 -3.43 -8.24
N LEU A 54 -17.57 -2.43 -8.39
CA LEU A 54 -16.12 -2.62 -8.42
C LEU A 54 -15.44 -2.08 -7.16
N LEU A 55 -14.44 -2.81 -6.69
CA LEU A 55 -13.42 -2.38 -5.75
C LEU A 55 -12.06 -2.60 -6.41
N ILE A 56 -11.37 -1.52 -6.75
CA ILE A 56 -10.11 -1.59 -7.47
C ILE A 56 -8.95 -1.46 -6.47
N LEU A 57 -8.08 -2.46 -6.43
CA LEU A 57 -6.82 -2.42 -5.70
C LEU A 57 -5.71 -2.07 -6.68
N SER A 58 -5.04 -0.95 -6.46
CA SER A 58 -4.03 -0.42 -7.38
C SER A 58 -2.68 -0.24 -6.69
N THR A 59 -1.61 -0.48 -7.45
CA THR A 59 -0.25 -0.07 -7.06
C THR A 59 0.01 1.37 -7.42
N GLY A 60 1.04 2.00 -6.79
CA GLY A 60 1.50 3.31 -7.20
C GLY A 60 1.16 4.44 -6.25
N SER A 61 0.96 4.14 -4.96
CA SER A 61 0.66 5.15 -3.94
C SER A 61 1.77 6.19 -3.72
N GLN A 62 2.99 5.92 -4.20
CA GLN A 62 4.14 6.83 -4.11
C GLN A 62 4.33 7.69 -5.37
N GLY A 63 3.38 7.65 -6.31
CA GLY A 63 3.46 8.41 -7.56
C GLY A 63 4.53 7.88 -8.54
N GLU A 64 4.85 6.59 -8.49
CA GLU A 64 5.82 5.96 -9.38
C GLU A 64 5.31 6.00 -10.83
N ARG A 65 6.18 6.40 -11.75
CA ARG A 65 5.85 6.76 -13.13
C ARG A 65 5.03 5.68 -13.88
N TYR A 66 5.40 4.42 -13.71
CA TYR A 66 4.79 3.32 -14.45
C TYR A 66 3.76 2.53 -13.64
N ALA A 67 3.50 2.92 -12.39
CA ALA A 67 2.52 2.26 -11.56
C ALA A 67 1.10 2.53 -12.02
N ALA A 68 0.20 1.62 -11.68
CA ALA A 68 -1.17 1.65 -12.18
C ALA A 68 -1.91 2.95 -11.80
N LEU A 69 -1.86 3.38 -10.53
CA LEU A 69 -2.55 4.57 -10.08
C LEU A 69 -2.07 5.85 -10.78
N ASN A 70 -0.75 5.98 -11.03
CA ASN A 70 -0.23 7.14 -11.75
C ASN A 70 -0.71 7.15 -13.21
N ARG A 71 -0.75 6.00 -13.88
CA ARG A 71 -1.31 5.89 -15.23
C ARG A 71 -2.81 6.18 -15.27
N ILE A 72 -3.56 5.76 -14.22
CA ILE A 72 -4.96 6.11 -14.05
C ILE A 72 -5.12 7.62 -13.92
N SER A 73 -4.30 8.28 -13.09
CA SER A 73 -4.33 9.75 -12.92
C SER A 73 -4.01 10.54 -14.19
N LEU A 74 -3.22 9.96 -15.09
CA LEU A 74 -2.90 10.55 -16.40
C LEU A 74 -3.93 10.19 -17.49
N ASN A 75 -4.98 9.45 -17.13
CA ASN A 75 -5.95 8.89 -18.08
C ASN A 75 -5.33 7.95 -19.14
N GLU A 76 -4.16 7.39 -18.85
CA GLU A 76 -3.38 6.49 -19.74
C GLU A 76 -3.63 5.00 -19.44
N HIS A 77 -4.41 4.67 -18.41
CA HIS A 77 -4.72 3.27 -18.12
C HIS A 77 -5.77 2.74 -19.08
N HIS A 78 -5.53 1.55 -19.65
CA HIS A 78 -6.38 1.03 -20.73
C HIS A 78 -7.81 0.66 -20.27
N PHE A 79 -7.95 0.14 -19.05
CA PHE A 79 -9.20 -0.47 -18.60
C PHE A 79 -9.90 0.31 -17.48
N ILE A 80 -9.15 1.11 -16.72
CA ILE A 80 -9.64 1.82 -15.54
C ILE A 80 -9.57 3.32 -15.82
N LYS A 81 -10.69 4.00 -15.64
CA LYS A 81 -10.84 5.45 -15.78
C LYS A 81 -11.52 5.99 -14.54
N ILE A 82 -11.05 7.12 -14.04
CA ILE A 82 -11.72 7.84 -12.95
C ILE A 82 -12.97 8.51 -13.48
N LYS A 83 -14.02 8.41 -12.69
CA LYS A 83 -15.30 9.09 -12.91
C LYS A 83 -15.61 10.00 -11.73
N LYS A 84 -16.44 11.01 -11.98
CA LYS A 84 -16.89 11.92 -10.92
C LYS A 84 -17.60 11.14 -9.80
N GLY A 85 -17.14 11.35 -8.56
CA GLY A 85 -17.67 10.68 -7.37
C GLY A 85 -17.02 9.33 -7.06
N ASP A 86 -15.99 8.90 -7.79
CA ASP A 86 -15.16 7.77 -7.38
C ASP A 86 -14.38 8.12 -6.10
N LEU A 87 -14.37 7.22 -5.14
CA LEU A 87 -13.59 7.36 -3.91
C LEU A 87 -12.25 6.66 -4.05
N ILE A 88 -11.18 7.40 -3.85
CA ILE A 88 -9.81 6.90 -3.80
C ILE A 88 -9.31 6.90 -2.36
N ILE A 89 -8.89 5.74 -1.87
CA ILE A 89 -8.35 5.57 -0.53
C ILE A 89 -6.85 5.31 -0.64
N MET A 90 -6.04 6.27 -0.17
CA MET A 90 -4.58 6.16 -0.12
C MET A 90 -4.16 5.47 1.18
N SER A 91 -4.06 4.13 1.15
CA SER A 91 -3.67 3.31 2.29
C SER A 91 -2.16 3.07 2.28
N SER A 92 -1.38 4.14 2.47
CA SER A 92 0.09 4.09 2.53
C SER A 92 0.63 5.28 3.31
N SER A 93 1.82 5.13 3.90
CA SER A 93 2.60 6.26 4.40
C SER A 93 3.29 6.96 3.23
N GLU A 94 3.31 8.27 3.26
CA GLU A 94 4.02 9.07 2.25
C GLU A 94 5.53 9.07 2.56
N ILE A 95 6.33 8.66 1.59
CA ILE A 95 7.79 8.74 1.69
C ILE A 95 8.20 10.18 1.37
N PRO A 96 9.00 10.87 2.22
CA PRO A 96 9.31 12.29 2.07
C PRO A 96 9.83 12.67 0.67
N GLU A 97 10.68 11.85 0.08
CA GLU A 97 11.26 12.08 -1.25
C GLU A 97 10.23 11.97 -2.39
N ASN A 98 9.06 11.42 -2.11
CA ASN A 98 7.99 11.22 -3.10
C ASN A 98 6.83 12.20 -2.95
N ILE A 99 6.81 13.06 -1.92
CA ILE A 99 5.70 13.97 -1.63
C ILE A 99 5.26 14.75 -2.88
N SER A 100 6.19 15.41 -3.57
CA SER A 100 5.85 16.18 -4.79
C SER A 100 5.25 15.33 -5.92
N LYS A 101 5.63 14.05 -6.03
CA LYS A 101 5.05 13.13 -7.02
C LYS A 101 3.64 12.71 -6.61
N ILE A 102 3.46 12.46 -5.31
CA ILE A 102 2.16 12.08 -4.73
C ILE A 102 1.17 13.25 -4.89
N GLU A 103 1.58 14.46 -4.55
CA GLU A 103 0.75 15.67 -4.70
C GLU A 103 0.30 15.84 -6.16
N LYS A 104 1.22 15.84 -7.12
CA LYS A 104 0.90 15.96 -8.54
C LYS A 104 -0.05 14.85 -9.02
N MET A 105 0.09 13.64 -8.52
CA MET A 105 -0.80 12.54 -8.86
C MET A 105 -2.19 12.74 -8.25
N THR A 106 -2.26 13.09 -6.98
CA THR A 106 -3.54 13.31 -6.28
C THR A 106 -4.29 14.51 -6.84
N ASP A 107 -3.59 15.61 -7.20
CA ASP A 107 -4.22 16.76 -7.87
C ASP A 107 -4.90 16.35 -9.18
N ARG A 108 -4.25 15.52 -10.00
CA ARG A 108 -4.86 15.00 -11.23
C ARG A 108 -6.08 14.13 -10.96
N LEU A 109 -6.03 13.26 -9.92
CA LEU A 109 -7.16 12.41 -9.56
C LEU A 109 -8.37 13.25 -9.11
N ILE A 110 -8.14 14.29 -8.31
CA ILE A 110 -9.18 15.24 -7.89
C ILE A 110 -9.72 16.02 -9.11
N ALA A 111 -8.84 16.46 -10.01
CA ALA A 111 -9.24 17.17 -11.23
C ALA A 111 -10.11 16.29 -12.17
N LEU A 112 -9.94 14.98 -12.14
CA LEU A 112 -10.80 14.01 -12.82
C LEU A 112 -12.15 13.79 -12.13
N GLY A 113 -12.35 14.36 -10.93
CA GLY A 113 -13.58 14.31 -10.17
C GLY A 113 -13.65 13.25 -9.08
N ALA A 114 -12.50 12.67 -8.69
CA ALA A 114 -12.45 11.73 -7.59
C ALA A 114 -12.49 12.45 -6.24
N ASP A 115 -13.12 11.79 -5.26
CA ASP A 115 -12.95 12.09 -3.84
C ASP A 115 -11.71 11.35 -3.30
N LEU A 116 -10.94 12.02 -2.45
CA LEU A 116 -9.68 11.48 -1.92
C LEU A 116 -9.73 11.33 -0.41
N MET A 117 -9.35 10.15 0.07
CA MET A 117 -9.17 9.85 1.48
C MET A 117 -7.73 9.38 1.73
N LYS A 118 -7.04 10.03 2.65
CA LYS A 118 -5.67 9.68 3.04
C LYS A 118 -5.61 9.17 4.47
N ASN A 119 -4.55 8.44 4.79
CA ASN A 119 -4.24 8.05 6.17
C ASN A 119 -3.96 9.31 7.01
N SER A 120 -4.56 9.39 8.18
CA SER A 120 -4.39 10.49 9.13
C SER A 120 -4.41 9.99 10.58
N SER A 121 -4.12 10.87 11.53
CA SER A 121 -4.23 10.57 12.96
C SER A 121 -5.67 10.22 13.40
N GLU A 122 -6.66 10.79 12.72
CA GLU A 122 -8.08 10.56 13.01
C GLU A 122 -8.63 9.34 12.27
N LEU A 123 -8.04 9.00 11.11
CA LEU A 123 -8.48 7.91 10.25
C LEU A 123 -7.30 7.02 9.89
N GLN A 124 -7.06 6.01 10.70
CA GLN A 124 -6.03 5.00 10.43
C GLN A 124 -6.51 3.98 9.39
N ILE A 125 -6.09 4.17 8.15
CA ILE A 125 -6.36 3.25 7.02
C ILE A 125 -5.09 2.53 6.55
N HIS A 126 -3.94 2.80 7.16
CA HIS A 126 -2.67 2.16 6.86
C HIS A 126 -2.01 1.62 8.14
N SER A 127 -1.42 0.46 8.03
CA SER A 127 -0.54 -0.12 9.06
C SER A 127 0.87 -0.21 8.49
N THR A 128 1.86 0.33 9.22
CA THR A 128 3.26 0.24 8.78
C THR A 128 3.72 -1.22 8.72
N GLY A 129 4.55 -1.53 7.74
CA GLY A 129 5.24 -2.82 7.62
C GLY A 129 6.60 -2.84 8.32
N HIS A 130 7.06 -1.70 8.84
CA HIS A 130 8.31 -1.62 9.61
C HIS A 130 8.08 -2.02 11.07
N GLY A 131 9.02 -2.76 11.63
CA GLY A 131 9.01 -3.11 13.05
C GLY A 131 9.22 -1.87 13.93
N TYR A 132 8.54 -1.84 15.07
CA TYR A 132 8.76 -0.85 16.11
C TYR A 132 10.02 -1.17 16.92
N GLN A 133 10.35 -0.30 17.85
CA GLN A 133 11.53 -0.46 18.72
C GLN A 133 11.48 -1.76 19.52
N GLU A 134 10.29 -2.13 20.00
CA GLU A 134 10.06 -3.36 20.74
C GLU A 134 10.26 -4.61 19.87
N ASP A 135 9.85 -4.58 18.61
CA ASP A 135 10.07 -5.67 17.66
C ASP A 135 11.58 -5.86 17.39
N MET A 136 12.30 -4.75 17.21
CA MET A 136 13.76 -4.78 17.05
C MET A 136 14.45 -5.31 18.30
N LYS A 137 13.98 -4.91 19.49
CA LYS A 137 14.50 -5.43 20.77
C LYS A 137 14.27 -6.92 20.90
N MET A 138 13.07 -7.39 20.57
CA MET A 138 12.76 -8.83 20.58
C MET A 138 13.71 -9.60 19.66
N MET A 139 13.93 -9.13 18.43
CA MET A 139 14.89 -9.75 17.50
C MET A 139 16.32 -9.75 18.07
N TYR A 140 16.75 -8.64 18.68
CA TYR A 140 18.05 -8.54 19.31
C TYR A 140 18.20 -9.54 20.46
N ASP A 141 17.21 -9.63 21.34
CA ASP A 141 17.23 -10.54 22.49
C ASP A 141 17.23 -12.02 22.08
N MET A 142 16.57 -12.35 20.97
CA MET A 142 16.52 -13.72 20.43
C MET A 142 17.82 -14.12 19.73
N ILE A 143 18.39 -13.24 18.91
CA ILE A 143 19.57 -13.53 18.07
C ILE A 143 20.87 -13.31 18.85
N LYS A 144 20.91 -12.31 19.74
CA LYS A 144 22.11 -11.85 20.47
C LYS A 144 23.32 -11.67 19.55
N PRO A 145 23.21 -10.85 18.51
CA PRO A 145 24.22 -10.72 17.49
C PRO A 145 25.50 -10.09 18.08
N LYS A 146 26.67 -10.50 17.59
CA LYS A 146 27.93 -9.89 17.96
C LYS A 146 28.06 -8.45 17.44
N TYR A 147 27.49 -8.17 16.26
CA TYR A 147 27.52 -6.87 15.62
C TYR A 147 26.13 -6.53 15.07
N VAL A 148 25.78 -5.24 15.14
CA VAL A 148 24.59 -4.69 14.47
C VAL A 148 25.02 -3.50 13.63
N MET A 149 24.62 -3.47 12.37
CA MET A 149 24.92 -2.37 11.46
C MET A 149 23.60 -1.80 10.90
N PRO A 150 23.12 -0.66 11.42
CA PRO A 150 21.98 0.04 10.82
C PRO A 150 22.35 0.58 9.44
N ILE A 151 21.64 0.14 8.39
CA ILE A 151 22.00 0.46 7.00
C ILE A 151 20.98 1.32 6.26
N HIS A 152 19.76 1.41 6.74
CA HIS A 152 18.68 2.10 6.05
C HIS A 152 18.34 3.44 6.71
N GLY A 153 18.03 4.46 5.88
CA GLY A 153 17.62 5.78 6.32
C GLY A 153 18.76 6.78 6.53
N PRO A 154 18.41 8.04 6.89
CA PRO A 154 19.36 9.10 7.21
C PRO A 154 20.33 8.75 8.34
N LEU A 155 21.46 9.44 8.40
CA LEU A 155 22.47 9.22 9.45
C LEU A 155 21.88 9.36 10.85
N THR A 156 20.97 10.31 11.05
CA THR A 156 20.25 10.52 12.30
C THR A 156 19.49 9.27 12.77
N PHE A 157 18.77 8.60 11.85
CA PHE A 157 18.05 7.38 12.18
C PHE A 157 18.97 6.24 12.54
N ARG A 158 20.07 6.09 11.80
CA ARG A 158 21.11 5.09 12.08
C ARG A 158 21.79 5.34 13.43
N TYR A 159 22.02 6.61 13.77
CA TYR A 159 22.56 7.01 15.06
C TYR A 159 21.64 6.61 16.22
N PHE A 160 20.36 6.99 16.17
CA PHE A 160 19.40 6.62 17.21
C PHE A 160 19.18 5.11 17.30
N ASN A 161 19.20 4.42 16.18
CA ASN A 161 19.10 2.97 16.16
C ASN A 161 20.31 2.32 16.86
N LYS A 162 21.52 2.82 16.59
CA LYS A 162 22.74 2.41 17.35
C LYS A 162 22.53 2.64 18.86
N GLN A 163 22.02 3.80 19.28
CA GLN A 163 21.80 4.11 20.71
C GLN A 163 20.82 3.10 21.36
N ASN A 164 19.79 2.67 20.65
CA ASN A 164 18.88 1.65 21.14
C ASN A 164 19.64 0.35 21.45
N PHE A 165 20.45 -0.15 20.52
CA PHE A 165 21.23 -1.39 20.72
C PHE A 165 22.24 -1.26 21.87
N VAL A 166 22.90 -0.12 22.02
CA VAL A 166 23.78 0.16 23.15
C VAL A 166 22.99 0.14 24.48
N GLY A 167 21.81 0.77 24.50
CA GLY A 167 20.91 0.76 25.66
C GLY A 167 20.39 -0.64 26.01
N TRP A 168 20.34 -1.56 25.06
CA TRP A 168 19.97 -2.96 25.28
C TRP A 168 21.17 -3.84 25.68
N GLY A 169 22.36 -3.26 25.85
CA GLY A 169 23.54 -3.94 26.34
C GLY A 169 24.57 -4.35 25.28
N MET A 170 24.41 -3.90 24.05
CA MET A 170 25.43 -4.09 23.03
C MET A 170 26.63 -3.20 23.34
N ARG A 171 27.84 -3.76 23.23
CA ARG A 171 29.07 -2.95 23.32
C ARG A 171 29.18 -2.02 22.12
N PRO A 172 29.59 -0.75 22.33
CA PRO A 172 29.75 0.24 21.26
C PRO A 172 30.71 -0.19 20.18
#